data_816ba1b4c26f58b7c7439e69d7b1700d
#
_entry.id   816ba1b4c26f58b7c7439e69d7b1700d
#
_cell.length_a   1.000
_cell.length_b   1.000
_cell.length_c   1.000
_cell.angle_alpha   90.00
_cell.angle_beta   90.00
_cell.angle_gamma   90.00
#
_symmetry.space_group_name_H-M   'P 1'
#
loop_
_entity.id
_entity.type
_entity.pdbx_description
1 polymer ?
#
loop_
_entity_poly.entity_id
_entity_poly.type
_entity_poly.pdbx_seq_one_letter_code
_entity_poly.pdbx_strand_id
1 'polypeptide(L)'
;MYPTLLNLDSLDEQQKAEVLRHTPLFDEAWYRSEYPEIGYHNDGNPDPAYHYANFGYKEGRLPSLLFNGIKYAQELGLGEVNPLLHYLANGGHATHGIYNDYRVNERLQEVLVKHSLGIDLTLGERTLALESVFMEKLGHQVDLTYAPLTLQEKIFALRATNSQELELVSDPLFSGKARGQHLREHFGLSEELAPVPFSIVPNAADLDYATLPQSFYVECNGASRFNFFVFNKNKFKPQTLRHELTRLQEECRAFLKIDAFAPSYQVDPYLMVYANTAPLNEAQSLSKQGQEIKQYDYELWTFNGQVKLVLVHGPHGAITLFDRDFNLLPTAISFDERGSRPIDASLTKPDFFDSLIKSAELVGKDLPCAAISCLAIGNKYTVSGVQLYPYNGIFLLTNGFSRKLSGHFQLPTAHLN
;
A
#
# COMPACT_ATOMS: atom_id res chain seq x y z
N MET A 1 17.11 -0.04 10.21
CA MET A 1 17.89 0.09 11.45
C MET A 1 17.61 1.51 11.95
N TYR A 2 16.69 1.68 12.89
CA TYR A 2 16.45 2.99 13.51
C TYR A 2 17.68 3.35 14.33
N PRO A 3 18.18 4.58 14.22
CA PRO A 3 19.34 4.96 14.98
C PRO A 3 19.03 4.85 16.48
N THR A 4 20.01 4.38 17.22
CA THR A 4 20.15 4.50 18.66
C THR A 4 19.55 5.81 19.13
N LEU A 5 18.77 5.76 20.20
CA LEU A 5 18.13 6.91 20.85
C LEU A 5 19.01 8.17 20.71
N LEU A 6 18.48 9.19 20.04
CA LEU A 6 19.16 10.46 19.83
C LEU A 6 19.46 11.09 21.19
N ASN A 7 20.73 11.25 21.50
CA ASN A 7 21.12 12.02 22.68
C ASN A 7 21.03 13.51 22.34
N LEU A 8 19.91 14.15 22.65
CA LEU A 8 19.63 15.54 22.33
C LEU A 8 20.65 16.52 22.91
N ASP A 9 21.24 16.18 24.06
CA ASP A 9 22.22 17.02 24.73
C ASP A 9 23.56 17.09 24.02
N SER A 10 23.81 16.14 23.13
CA SER A 10 25.04 16.09 22.32
C SER A 10 24.92 16.78 20.96
N LEU A 11 23.71 17.22 20.57
CA LEU A 11 23.47 17.86 19.28
C LEU A 11 23.67 19.38 19.36
N ASP A 12 24.44 19.91 18.43
CA ASP A 12 24.52 21.36 18.22
C ASP A 12 23.22 21.88 17.53
N GLU A 13 23.12 23.20 17.41
CA GLU A 13 21.92 23.85 16.85
C GLU A 13 21.64 23.45 15.39
N GLN A 14 22.69 23.25 14.60
CA GLN A 14 22.57 22.86 13.19
C GLN A 14 22.17 21.39 13.07
N GLN A 15 22.70 20.54 13.90
CA GLN A 15 22.34 19.11 13.94
C GLN A 15 20.89 18.91 14.38
N LYS A 16 20.39 19.72 15.32
CA LYS A 16 18.96 19.72 15.70
C LYS A 16 18.07 20.10 14.53
N ALA A 17 18.43 21.10 13.75
CA ALA A 17 17.72 21.49 12.54
C ALA A 17 17.73 20.36 11.49
N GLU A 18 18.87 19.69 11.31
CA GLU A 18 19.00 18.59 10.37
C GLU A 18 18.10 17.39 10.75
N VAL A 19 17.99 17.07 12.04
CA VAL A 19 17.04 16.04 12.51
C VAL A 19 15.61 16.41 12.12
N LEU A 20 15.24 17.68 12.26
CA LEU A 20 13.89 18.14 11.91
C LEU A 20 13.62 18.09 10.41
N ARG A 21 14.58 18.36 9.55
CA ARG A 21 14.41 18.22 8.09
C ARG A 21 14.13 16.80 7.64
N HIS A 22 14.52 15.83 8.44
CA HIS A 22 14.32 14.41 8.13
C HIS A 22 13.08 13.79 8.80
N THR A 23 12.36 14.56 9.63
CA THR A 23 11.11 14.09 10.21
C THR A 23 9.91 14.60 9.43
N PRO A 24 8.91 13.76 9.19
CA PRO A 24 7.66 14.16 8.56
C PRO A 24 6.78 15.05 9.46
N LEU A 25 7.08 15.13 10.75
CA LEU A 25 6.34 15.95 11.73
C LEU A 25 6.75 17.42 11.70
N PHE A 26 7.77 17.77 10.92
CA PHE A 26 8.13 19.14 10.62
C PHE A 26 7.83 19.44 9.15
N ASP A 27 6.89 20.34 8.89
CA ASP A 27 6.51 20.76 7.55
C ASP A 27 7.07 22.15 7.27
N GLU A 28 8.16 22.18 6.51
CA GLU A 28 8.87 23.44 6.22
C GLU A 28 8.01 24.40 5.39
N ALA A 29 7.22 23.88 4.44
CA ALA A 29 6.38 24.70 3.58
C ALA A 29 5.21 25.31 4.36
N TRP A 30 4.54 24.49 5.17
CA TRP A 30 3.50 24.96 6.07
C TRP A 30 4.05 25.97 7.09
N TYR A 31 5.20 25.69 7.68
CA TYR A 31 5.82 26.56 8.67
C TYR A 31 6.14 27.96 8.12
N ARG A 32 6.64 28.03 6.87
CA ARG A 32 6.85 29.30 6.16
C ARG A 32 5.55 30.03 5.86
N SER A 33 4.50 29.30 5.50
CA SER A 33 3.18 29.86 5.20
C SER A 33 2.49 30.39 6.44
N GLU A 34 2.59 29.67 7.56
CA GLU A 34 1.94 30.04 8.82
C GLU A 34 2.69 31.17 9.54
N TYR A 35 4.04 31.23 9.39
CA TYR A 35 4.91 32.20 10.04
C TYR A 35 5.75 32.97 8.99
N PRO A 36 5.11 33.81 8.16
CA PRO A 36 5.79 34.48 7.05
C PRO A 36 6.88 35.45 7.46
N GLU A 37 6.87 35.94 8.69
CA GLU A 37 7.90 36.84 9.24
C GLU A 37 9.29 36.18 9.39
N ILE A 38 9.37 34.84 9.40
CA ILE A 38 10.64 34.12 9.48
C ILE A 38 11.47 34.32 8.20
N GLY A 39 10.83 34.72 7.10
CA GLY A 39 11.47 35.01 5.82
C GLY A 39 12.35 36.25 5.77
N TYR A 40 12.46 37.03 6.83
CA TYR A 40 13.05 38.37 6.83
C TYR A 40 14.25 38.57 7.76
N HIS A 41 14.86 37.52 8.30
CA HIS A 41 16.06 37.67 9.09
C HIS A 41 17.31 38.00 8.25
N ASN A 42 18.20 38.86 8.79
CA ASN A 42 19.21 39.69 8.14
C ASN A 42 20.34 38.97 7.37
N ASP A 43 20.32 37.67 7.23
CA ASP A 43 21.33 36.86 6.53
C ASP A 43 20.86 36.24 5.20
N GLY A 44 19.66 36.59 4.76
CA GLY A 44 19.17 36.31 3.40
C GLY A 44 18.73 34.88 3.13
N ASN A 45 18.76 33.98 4.10
CA ASN A 45 18.27 32.62 3.92
C ASN A 45 17.56 32.11 5.20
N PRO A 46 16.24 32.32 5.33
CA PRO A 46 15.50 31.82 6.48
C PRO A 46 15.45 30.29 6.41
N ASP A 47 15.99 29.67 7.44
CA ASP A 47 15.94 28.24 7.65
C ASP A 47 14.82 27.89 8.67
N PRO A 48 13.63 27.47 8.23
CA PRO A 48 12.52 27.17 9.13
C PRO A 48 12.83 26.07 10.13
N ALA A 49 13.57 25.03 9.70
CA ALA A 49 13.97 23.95 10.59
C ALA A 49 14.89 24.43 11.69
N TYR A 50 15.88 25.28 11.34
CA TYR A 50 16.77 25.89 12.30
C TYR A 50 15.99 26.80 13.26
N HIS A 51 15.08 27.62 12.72
CA HIS A 51 14.27 28.50 13.54
C HIS A 51 13.43 27.73 14.56
N TYR A 52 12.66 26.70 14.09
CA TYR A 52 11.85 25.91 14.99
C TYR A 52 12.70 25.13 16.01
N ALA A 53 13.82 24.56 15.58
CA ALA A 53 14.70 23.78 16.46
C ALA A 53 15.22 24.57 17.66
N ASN A 54 15.47 25.87 17.48
CA ASN A 54 16.19 26.68 18.47
C ASN A 54 15.34 27.77 19.12
N PHE A 55 14.33 28.29 18.43
CA PHE A 55 13.54 29.43 18.84
C PHE A 55 12.02 29.17 18.80
N GLY A 56 11.49 28.71 17.66
CA GLY A 56 10.05 28.71 17.40
C GLY A 56 9.23 27.88 18.38
N TYR A 57 9.77 26.78 18.89
CA TYR A 57 9.07 26.01 19.93
C TYR A 57 8.91 26.78 21.24
N LYS A 58 9.89 27.66 21.63
CA LYS A 58 9.81 28.53 22.80
C LYS A 58 8.78 29.64 22.60
N GLU A 59 8.59 30.04 21.35
CA GLU A 59 7.60 31.06 20.98
C GLU A 59 6.19 30.47 20.88
N GLY A 60 6.01 29.19 21.19
CA GLY A 60 4.73 28.49 21.09
C GLY A 60 4.30 28.21 19.65
N ARG A 61 5.22 28.16 18.70
CA ARG A 61 4.91 27.81 17.32
C ARG A 61 4.78 26.30 17.16
N LEU A 62 3.92 25.89 16.24
CA LEU A 62 3.79 24.50 15.86
C LEU A 62 4.77 24.16 14.72
N PRO A 63 5.34 22.96 14.68
CA PRO A 63 6.23 22.55 13.58
C PRO A 63 5.48 22.18 12.31
N SER A 64 4.22 21.81 12.45
CA SER A 64 3.29 21.45 11.38
C SER A 64 1.87 21.35 11.94
N LEU A 65 0.89 21.12 11.11
CA LEU A 65 -0.47 20.77 11.52
C LEU A 65 -0.56 19.40 12.24
N LEU A 66 0.50 18.61 12.17
CA LEU A 66 0.53 17.22 12.56
C LEU A 66 1.08 16.97 13.96
N PHE A 67 1.79 17.95 14.52
CA PHE A 67 2.40 17.83 15.84
C PHE A 67 2.16 19.06 16.69
N ASN A 68 1.30 18.94 17.72
CA ASN A 68 1.12 20.00 18.72
C ASN A 68 2.16 19.88 19.82
N GLY A 69 3.29 20.50 19.57
CA GLY A 69 4.35 20.57 20.55
C GLY A 69 3.94 21.21 21.87
N ILE A 70 3.01 22.18 21.84
CA ILE A 70 2.52 22.87 23.04
C ILE A 70 1.79 21.88 23.94
N LYS A 71 0.83 21.15 23.42
CA LYS A 71 0.07 20.15 24.19
C LYS A 71 0.98 19.04 24.69
N TYR A 72 1.85 18.52 23.82
CA TYR A 72 2.82 17.48 24.18
C TYR A 72 3.73 17.93 25.34
N ALA A 73 4.27 19.16 25.25
CA ALA A 73 5.11 19.71 26.31
C ALA A 73 4.35 19.92 27.65
N GLN A 74 3.09 20.34 27.57
CA GLN A 74 2.23 20.52 28.75
C GLN A 74 1.91 19.17 29.43
N GLU A 75 1.54 18.17 28.69
CA GLU A 75 1.18 16.83 29.21
C GLU A 75 2.38 16.16 29.91
N LEU A 76 3.60 16.39 29.41
CA LEU A 76 4.81 15.76 29.94
C LEU A 76 5.63 16.68 30.85
N GLY A 77 5.25 17.95 30.99
CA GLY A 77 5.97 18.92 31.84
C GLY A 77 7.41 19.20 31.34
N LEU A 78 7.62 19.28 30.01
CA LEU A 78 8.96 19.34 29.42
C LEU A 78 9.75 20.63 29.65
N GLY A 79 9.11 21.70 30.17
CA GLY A 79 9.77 22.97 30.36
C GLY A 79 10.31 23.58 29.06
N GLU A 80 11.62 23.88 29.03
CA GLU A 80 12.29 24.52 27.89
C GLU A 80 12.84 23.52 26.83
N VAL A 81 12.50 22.24 26.93
CA VAL A 81 12.96 21.21 25.96
C VAL A 81 12.13 21.31 24.70
N ASN A 82 12.78 21.24 23.54
CA ASN A 82 12.06 21.20 22.25
C ASN A 82 11.17 19.95 22.19
N PRO A 83 9.84 20.11 22.12
CA PRO A 83 8.90 18.99 22.24
C PRO A 83 9.00 18.00 21.09
N LEU A 84 9.24 18.44 19.85
CA LEU A 84 9.37 17.54 18.70
C LEU A 84 10.66 16.73 18.76
N LEU A 85 11.77 17.36 19.08
CA LEU A 85 13.04 16.65 19.28
C LEU A 85 12.95 15.65 20.43
N HIS A 86 12.32 16.03 21.55
CA HIS A 86 12.08 15.13 22.67
C HIS A 86 11.23 13.92 22.26
N TYR A 87 10.17 14.15 21.49
CA TYR A 87 9.32 13.08 20.96
C TYR A 87 10.14 12.10 20.11
N LEU A 88 10.93 12.61 19.17
CA LEU A 88 11.77 11.78 18.27
C LEU A 88 12.85 11.01 19.05
N ALA A 89 13.49 11.65 20.04
CA ALA A 89 14.53 11.02 20.86
C ALA A 89 14.00 9.89 21.74
N ASN A 90 12.73 9.93 22.11
CA ASN A 90 12.09 8.89 22.91
C ASN A 90 11.37 7.83 22.09
N GLY A 91 11.74 7.66 20.81
CA GLY A 91 11.18 6.64 19.94
C GLY A 91 9.76 6.98 19.47
N GLY A 92 9.41 8.27 19.49
CA GLY A 92 8.14 8.74 18.97
C GLY A 92 7.98 8.36 17.50
N HIS A 93 6.96 7.58 17.22
CA HIS A 93 6.52 7.24 15.89
C HIS A 93 5.30 8.09 15.56
N ALA A 94 5.18 8.50 14.33
CA ALA A 94 4.04 9.26 13.83
C ALA A 94 2.67 8.57 14.06
N THR A 95 2.66 7.30 14.41
CA THR A 95 1.47 6.51 14.72
C THR A 95 0.75 6.86 16.02
N HIS A 96 1.33 7.69 16.88
CA HIS A 96 0.65 8.14 18.09
C HIS A 96 0.00 9.50 17.84
N GLY A 97 -1.13 9.50 17.17
CA GLY A 97 -2.05 10.59 16.87
C GLY A 97 -1.96 11.86 17.70
N ILE A 98 -0.86 12.60 17.57
CA ILE A 98 -0.74 13.95 18.11
C ILE A 98 -1.21 14.91 17.01
N TYR A 99 -2.40 14.65 16.49
CA TYR A 99 -3.12 15.59 15.66
C TYR A 99 -3.52 16.78 16.49
N ASN A 100 -3.21 17.95 16.01
CA ASN A 100 -3.47 19.08 16.85
C ASN A 100 -3.61 20.43 16.18
N ASP A 101 -4.02 20.52 14.97
CA ASP A 101 -4.90 21.65 14.71
C ASP A 101 -6.33 21.22 15.06
N TYR A 102 -6.89 21.85 16.09
CA TYR A 102 -8.29 21.68 16.48
C TYR A 102 -9.23 21.81 15.27
N ARG A 103 -8.92 22.70 14.33
CA ARG A 103 -9.66 22.94 13.11
C ARG A 103 -9.56 21.78 12.10
N VAL A 104 -8.39 21.17 11.97
CA VAL A 104 -8.22 19.98 11.11
C VAL A 104 -8.95 18.79 11.72
N ASN A 105 -8.87 18.61 13.03
CA ASN A 105 -9.60 17.56 13.73
C ASN A 105 -11.12 17.73 13.64
N GLU A 106 -11.65 18.96 13.79
CA GLU A 106 -13.09 19.21 13.59
C GLU A 106 -13.51 18.89 12.16
N ARG A 107 -12.80 19.43 11.18
CA ARG A 107 -13.10 19.19 9.77
C ARG A 107 -12.95 17.72 9.38
N LEU A 108 -11.94 17.04 9.88
CA LEU A 108 -11.79 15.59 9.67
C LEU A 108 -12.94 14.83 10.34
N GLN A 109 -13.35 15.19 11.56
CA GLN A 109 -14.50 14.57 12.22
C GLN A 109 -15.81 14.79 11.44
N GLU A 110 -16.03 15.98 10.89
CA GLU A 110 -17.17 16.24 10.01
C GLU A 110 -17.15 15.34 8.77
N VAL A 111 -15.97 15.15 8.14
CA VAL A 111 -15.80 14.27 7.00
C VAL A 111 -16.08 12.83 7.36
N LEU A 112 -15.57 12.36 8.51
CA LEU A 112 -15.83 11.01 9.01
C LEU A 112 -17.32 10.76 9.30
N VAL A 113 -18.01 11.76 9.89
CA VAL A 113 -19.46 11.70 10.13
C VAL A 113 -20.22 11.64 8.81
N LYS A 114 -19.91 12.50 7.84
CA LYS A 114 -20.52 12.46 6.51
C LYS A 114 -20.36 11.07 5.87
N HIS A 115 -19.15 10.53 5.91
CA HIS A 115 -18.86 9.21 5.37
C HIS A 115 -19.70 8.12 6.07
N SER A 116 -19.78 8.14 7.40
CA SER A 116 -20.56 7.17 8.18
C SER A 116 -22.05 7.22 7.90
N LEU A 117 -22.56 8.38 7.46
CA LEU A 117 -23.95 8.61 7.04
C LEU A 117 -24.19 8.30 5.56
N GLY A 118 -23.19 7.84 4.82
CA GLY A 118 -23.28 7.57 3.38
C GLY A 118 -23.45 8.84 2.52
N ILE A 119 -23.03 9.99 3.03
CA ILE A 119 -23.06 11.26 2.30
C ILE A 119 -21.81 11.34 1.42
N ASP A 120 -22.00 11.67 0.14
CA ASP A 120 -20.89 11.83 -0.79
C ASP A 120 -19.91 12.93 -0.34
N LEU A 121 -18.65 12.57 -0.32
CA LEU A 121 -17.56 13.49 0.01
C LEU A 121 -17.13 14.27 -1.22
N THR A 122 -16.91 15.57 -1.05
CA THR A 122 -16.23 16.40 -2.06
C THR A 122 -14.79 15.90 -2.25
N LEU A 123 -14.15 16.27 -3.37
CA LEU A 123 -12.75 15.93 -3.62
C LEU A 123 -11.84 16.39 -2.47
N GLY A 124 -12.02 17.63 -1.97
CA GLY A 124 -11.21 18.16 -0.85
C GLY A 124 -11.44 17.42 0.47
N GLU A 125 -12.66 16.98 0.76
CA GLU A 125 -12.97 16.18 1.95
C GLU A 125 -12.36 14.78 1.85
N ARG A 126 -12.44 14.17 0.68
CA ARG A 126 -11.81 12.87 0.42
C ARG A 126 -10.29 12.96 0.53
N THR A 127 -9.69 14.00 -0.05
CA THR A 127 -8.25 14.24 0.03
C THR A 127 -7.81 14.37 1.49
N LEU A 128 -8.51 15.19 2.30
CA LEU A 128 -8.21 15.35 3.73
C LEU A 128 -8.28 14.02 4.49
N ALA A 129 -9.28 13.21 4.23
CA ALA A 129 -9.43 11.91 4.86
C ALA A 129 -8.30 10.94 4.46
N LEU A 130 -7.95 10.90 3.17
CA LEU A 130 -6.86 10.07 2.66
C LEU A 130 -5.49 10.52 3.17
N GLU A 131 -5.22 11.81 3.22
CA GLU A 131 -3.99 12.38 3.81
C GLU A 131 -3.84 11.97 5.28
N SER A 132 -4.94 11.97 6.04
CA SER A 132 -4.90 11.53 7.43
C SER A 132 -4.54 10.05 7.57
N VAL A 133 -5.05 9.18 6.69
CA VAL A 133 -4.70 7.76 6.64
C VAL A 133 -3.24 7.56 6.23
N PHE A 134 -2.77 8.28 5.23
CA PHE A 134 -1.38 8.21 4.78
C PHE A 134 -0.43 8.61 5.91
N MET A 135 -0.75 9.71 6.60
CA MET A 135 0.02 10.16 7.75
C MET A 135 0.02 9.15 8.89
N GLU A 136 -1.13 8.60 9.25
CA GLU A 136 -1.24 7.58 10.30
C GLU A 136 -0.38 6.34 9.98
N LYS A 137 -0.36 5.91 8.72
CA LYS A 137 0.30 4.67 8.32
C LYS A 137 1.79 4.82 7.99
N LEU A 138 2.20 5.92 7.40
CA LEU A 138 3.57 6.12 6.92
C LEU A 138 4.35 7.17 7.71
N GLY A 139 3.66 7.92 8.56
CA GLY A 139 4.27 8.87 9.46
C GLY A 139 4.82 10.12 8.79
N HIS A 140 4.39 10.42 7.56
CA HIS A 140 4.69 11.70 6.93
C HIS A 140 3.50 12.20 6.09
N GLN A 141 3.43 13.52 5.95
CA GLN A 141 2.42 14.18 5.14
C GLN A 141 2.73 14.02 3.66
N VAL A 142 1.70 13.83 2.86
CA VAL A 142 1.81 14.00 1.41
C VAL A 142 1.39 15.41 1.09
N ASP A 143 2.29 16.18 0.54
CA ASP A 143 1.94 17.45 -0.05
C ASP A 143 1.53 17.25 -1.51
N LEU A 144 0.23 17.25 -1.75
CA LEU A 144 -0.33 17.11 -3.11
C LEU A 144 -0.16 18.38 -3.95
N THR A 145 0.26 19.50 -3.34
CA THR A 145 0.51 20.78 -4.03
C THR A 145 1.93 20.87 -4.60
N TYR A 146 2.86 20.11 -4.04
CA TYR A 146 4.23 19.96 -4.57
C TYR A 146 4.35 18.68 -5.39
N ALA A 147 5.26 18.68 -6.34
CA ALA A 147 5.54 17.46 -7.13
C ALA A 147 5.93 16.31 -6.20
N PRO A 148 5.12 15.26 -6.09
CA PRO A 148 5.40 14.14 -5.21
C PRO A 148 6.73 13.48 -5.59
N LEU A 149 7.61 13.28 -4.61
CA LEU A 149 9.00 12.86 -4.81
C LEU A 149 9.18 11.35 -4.73
N THR A 150 8.41 10.70 -3.86
CA THR A 150 8.50 9.26 -3.65
C THR A 150 7.44 8.50 -4.46
N LEU A 151 7.66 7.21 -4.63
CA LEU A 151 6.70 6.35 -5.31
C LEU A 151 5.36 6.28 -4.56
N GLN A 152 5.42 6.20 -3.24
CA GLN A 152 4.24 6.18 -2.37
C GLN A 152 3.39 7.44 -2.56
N GLU A 153 4.03 8.61 -2.50
CA GLU A 153 3.38 9.89 -2.71
C GLU A 153 2.73 10.00 -4.09
N LYS A 154 3.40 9.53 -5.14
CA LYS A 154 2.84 9.54 -6.50
C LYS A 154 1.63 8.62 -6.65
N ILE A 155 1.68 7.40 -6.11
CA ILE A 155 0.55 6.47 -6.14
C ILE A 155 -0.61 7.05 -5.35
N PHE A 156 -0.33 7.62 -4.19
CA PHE A 156 -1.33 8.26 -3.34
C PHE A 156 -1.96 9.47 -4.03
N ALA A 157 -1.15 10.37 -4.63
CA ALA A 157 -1.63 11.53 -5.38
C ALA A 157 -2.52 11.10 -6.55
N LEU A 158 -2.10 10.09 -7.32
CA LEU A 158 -2.91 9.54 -8.41
C LEU A 158 -4.28 9.05 -7.91
N ARG A 159 -4.29 8.35 -6.78
CA ARG A 159 -5.53 7.85 -6.16
C ARG A 159 -6.42 8.99 -5.67
N ALA A 160 -5.85 9.95 -4.92
CA ALA A 160 -6.61 11.05 -4.34
C ALA A 160 -7.27 11.94 -5.41
N THR A 161 -6.64 12.08 -6.56
CA THR A 161 -7.11 12.96 -7.66
C THR A 161 -7.96 12.24 -8.70
N ASN A 162 -8.04 10.90 -8.67
CA ASN A 162 -8.86 10.16 -9.63
C ASN A 162 -10.35 10.21 -9.26
N SER A 163 -11.09 11.06 -9.93
CA SER A 163 -12.55 11.20 -9.75
C SER A 163 -13.37 10.03 -10.32
N GLN A 164 -12.74 9.17 -11.15
CA GLN A 164 -13.40 8.04 -11.82
C GLN A 164 -13.19 6.70 -11.08
N GLU A 165 -12.73 6.72 -9.85
CA GLU A 165 -12.43 5.49 -9.10
C GLU A 165 -13.65 4.57 -8.96
N LEU A 166 -14.87 5.13 -8.84
CA LEU A 166 -16.12 4.37 -8.81
C LEU A 166 -16.40 3.65 -10.13
N GLU A 167 -16.07 4.26 -11.27
CA GLU A 167 -16.21 3.62 -12.59
C GLU A 167 -15.22 2.47 -12.75
N LEU A 168 -14.00 2.63 -12.21
CA LEU A 168 -12.96 1.59 -12.24
C LEU A 168 -13.33 0.36 -11.41
N VAL A 169 -14.10 0.50 -10.33
CA VAL A 169 -14.56 -0.67 -9.52
C VAL A 169 -15.47 -1.59 -10.33
N SER A 170 -16.28 -1.03 -11.21
CA SER A 170 -17.14 -1.77 -12.12
C SER A 170 -16.44 -2.22 -13.41
N ASP A 171 -15.23 -1.72 -13.68
CA ASP A 171 -14.46 -2.13 -14.85
C ASP A 171 -14.11 -3.63 -14.77
N PRO A 172 -14.38 -4.39 -15.85
CA PRO A 172 -14.11 -5.83 -15.87
C PRO A 172 -12.66 -6.20 -15.56
N LEU A 173 -11.68 -5.34 -15.86
CA LEU A 173 -10.27 -5.60 -15.60
C LEU A 173 -9.98 -5.68 -14.09
N PHE A 174 -10.60 -4.81 -13.28
CA PHE A 174 -10.42 -4.76 -11.84
C PHE A 174 -11.46 -5.60 -11.10
N SER A 175 -12.61 -5.87 -11.74
CA SER A 175 -13.65 -6.73 -11.21
C SER A 175 -13.22 -8.20 -11.29
N GLY A 176 -13.10 -8.86 -10.12
CA GLY A 176 -12.76 -10.28 -10.09
C GLY A 176 -13.73 -11.17 -10.87
N LYS A 177 -15.03 -10.80 -10.98
CA LYS A 177 -16.06 -11.58 -11.67
C LYS A 177 -15.83 -11.72 -13.15
N ALA A 178 -15.41 -10.66 -13.82
CA ALA A 178 -15.27 -10.60 -15.27
C ALA A 178 -13.80 -10.54 -15.73
N ARG A 179 -12.85 -10.42 -14.82
CA ARG A 179 -11.42 -10.20 -15.12
C ARG A 179 -10.87 -11.23 -16.12
N GLY A 180 -11.05 -12.51 -15.87
CA GLY A 180 -10.51 -13.56 -16.75
C GLY A 180 -11.05 -13.47 -18.17
N GLN A 181 -12.34 -13.18 -18.34
CA GLN A 181 -12.96 -12.98 -19.63
C GLN A 181 -12.40 -11.73 -20.32
N HIS A 182 -12.32 -10.59 -19.61
CA HIS A 182 -11.78 -9.35 -20.13
C HIS A 182 -10.31 -9.50 -20.58
N LEU A 183 -9.48 -10.16 -19.76
CA LEU A 183 -8.08 -10.44 -20.10
C LEU A 183 -7.93 -11.26 -21.39
N ARG A 184 -8.84 -12.21 -21.64
CA ARG A 184 -8.85 -13.00 -22.89
C ARG A 184 -9.31 -12.16 -24.09
N GLU A 185 -10.41 -11.46 -23.95
CA GLU A 185 -11.05 -10.72 -25.06
C GLU A 185 -10.25 -9.50 -25.50
N HIS A 186 -9.69 -8.74 -24.55
CA HIS A 186 -9.03 -7.46 -24.84
C HIS A 186 -7.51 -7.59 -24.98
N PHE A 187 -6.90 -8.51 -24.22
CA PHE A 187 -5.44 -8.67 -24.23
C PHE A 187 -4.96 -9.96 -24.89
N GLY A 188 -5.89 -10.82 -25.33
CA GLY A 188 -5.55 -12.07 -26.03
C GLY A 188 -4.82 -13.09 -25.15
N LEU A 189 -4.96 -13.01 -23.81
CA LEU A 189 -4.38 -14.02 -22.94
C LEU A 189 -5.10 -15.36 -23.10
N SER A 190 -4.33 -16.47 -22.99
CA SER A 190 -4.91 -17.81 -23.05
C SER A 190 -5.81 -18.10 -21.85
N GLU A 191 -6.66 -19.12 -21.97
CA GLU A 191 -7.50 -19.58 -20.87
C GLU A 191 -6.69 -20.05 -19.65
N GLU A 192 -5.51 -20.61 -19.85
CA GLU A 192 -4.59 -21.00 -18.79
C GLU A 192 -4.07 -19.80 -18.01
N LEU A 193 -3.80 -18.70 -18.69
CA LEU A 193 -3.28 -17.47 -18.08
C LEU A 193 -4.37 -16.59 -17.47
N ALA A 194 -5.58 -16.65 -17.96
CA ALA A 194 -6.71 -15.84 -17.55
C ALA A 194 -7.96 -16.70 -17.25
N PRO A 195 -7.95 -17.46 -16.14
CA PRO A 195 -9.07 -18.32 -15.78
C PRO A 195 -10.30 -17.54 -15.38
N VAL A 196 -11.47 -18.13 -15.58
CA VAL A 196 -12.76 -17.60 -15.10
C VAL A 196 -13.17 -18.36 -13.83
N PRO A 197 -13.79 -17.70 -12.86
CA PRO A 197 -14.29 -18.39 -11.68
C PRO A 197 -15.28 -19.49 -12.04
N PHE A 198 -15.13 -20.67 -11.43
CA PHE A 198 -16.09 -21.76 -11.48
C PHE A 198 -17.39 -21.38 -10.75
N SER A 199 -17.27 -20.69 -9.62
CA SER A 199 -18.39 -20.22 -8.81
C SER A 199 -18.03 -18.91 -8.12
N ILE A 200 -19.04 -18.08 -7.89
CA ILE A 200 -18.94 -16.84 -7.15
C ILE A 200 -20.02 -16.81 -6.10
N VAL A 201 -19.65 -16.66 -4.82
CA VAL A 201 -20.58 -16.64 -3.71
C VAL A 201 -20.37 -15.40 -2.84
N PRO A 202 -21.45 -14.77 -2.32
CA PRO A 202 -21.36 -13.61 -1.45
C PRO A 202 -20.64 -13.92 -0.14
N ASN A 203 -20.92 -15.08 0.45
CA ASN A 203 -20.37 -15.49 1.73
C ASN A 203 -19.88 -16.93 1.70
N ALA A 204 -18.96 -17.27 2.59
CA ALA A 204 -18.48 -18.65 2.76
C ALA A 204 -19.63 -19.64 3.15
N ALA A 205 -20.69 -19.13 3.80
CA ALA A 205 -21.85 -19.93 4.15
C ALA A 205 -22.67 -20.41 2.94
N ASP A 206 -22.63 -19.62 1.85
CA ASP A 206 -23.39 -19.89 0.62
C ASP A 206 -22.70 -20.92 -0.30
N LEU A 207 -21.47 -21.33 0.07
CA LEU A 207 -20.71 -22.28 -0.72
C LEU A 207 -21.25 -23.70 -0.58
N ASP A 208 -21.71 -24.27 -1.67
CA ASP A 208 -22.15 -25.67 -1.71
C ASP A 208 -20.94 -26.61 -1.83
N TYR A 209 -20.55 -27.18 -0.69
CA TYR A 209 -19.44 -28.12 -0.62
C TYR A 209 -19.60 -29.32 -1.57
N ALA A 210 -20.82 -29.78 -1.84
CA ALA A 210 -21.07 -30.98 -2.66
C ALA A 210 -20.66 -30.73 -4.13
N THR A 211 -20.91 -29.53 -4.64
CA THR A 211 -20.62 -29.15 -6.04
C THR A 211 -19.17 -28.78 -6.28
N LEU A 212 -18.38 -28.51 -5.21
CA LEU A 212 -16.98 -28.13 -5.36
C LEU A 212 -16.14 -29.20 -6.05
N PRO A 213 -15.24 -28.81 -6.95
CA PRO A 213 -14.27 -29.72 -7.54
C PRO A 213 -13.37 -30.39 -6.50
N GLN A 214 -12.67 -31.44 -6.89
CA GLN A 214 -11.73 -32.14 -6.03
C GLN A 214 -10.56 -31.27 -5.61
N SER A 215 -10.15 -30.35 -6.49
CA SER A 215 -9.07 -29.40 -6.29
C SER A 215 -9.50 -28.03 -6.79
N PHE A 216 -9.26 -27.01 -6.00
CA PHE A 216 -9.65 -25.63 -6.32
C PHE A 216 -8.87 -24.65 -5.45
N TYR A 217 -8.89 -23.38 -5.84
CA TYR A 217 -8.54 -22.31 -4.92
C TYR A 217 -9.67 -21.27 -4.83
N VAL A 218 -9.73 -20.61 -3.72
CA VAL A 218 -10.69 -19.55 -3.45
C VAL A 218 -9.92 -18.24 -3.32
N GLU A 219 -10.35 -17.22 -4.02
CA GLU A 219 -9.84 -15.85 -3.95
C GLU A 219 -10.93 -14.95 -3.39
N CYS A 220 -10.56 -14.05 -2.49
CA CYS A 220 -11.45 -13.01 -2.03
C CYS A 220 -11.33 -11.78 -2.93
N ASN A 221 -12.46 -11.27 -3.42
CA ASN A 221 -12.46 -10.07 -4.24
C ASN A 221 -11.91 -8.86 -3.47
N GLY A 222 -11.14 -8.02 -4.16
CA GLY A 222 -10.58 -6.78 -3.62
C GLY A 222 -9.11 -6.86 -3.21
N ALA A 223 -8.56 -8.07 -2.96
CA ALA A 223 -7.14 -8.22 -2.73
C ALA A 223 -6.67 -9.64 -3.08
N SER A 224 -5.91 -9.78 -4.15
CA SER A 224 -5.42 -11.07 -4.69
C SER A 224 -4.60 -11.91 -3.69
N ARG A 225 -4.03 -11.28 -2.66
CA ARG A 225 -3.30 -11.97 -1.60
C ARG A 225 -4.19 -12.80 -0.66
N PHE A 226 -5.50 -12.55 -0.65
CA PHE A 226 -6.45 -13.32 0.14
C PHE A 226 -6.96 -14.49 -0.69
N ASN A 227 -6.18 -15.55 -0.70
CA ASN A 227 -6.48 -16.79 -1.39
C ASN A 227 -6.30 -18.00 -0.47
N PHE A 228 -7.02 -19.08 -0.76
CA PHE A 228 -6.98 -20.34 -0.02
C PHE A 228 -6.99 -21.53 -0.98
N PHE A 229 -5.96 -22.37 -0.89
CA PHE A 229 -5.78 -23.51 -1.78
C PHE A 229 -6.29 -24.82 -1.18
N VAL A 230 -7.06 -25.56 -1.96
CA VAL A 230 -7.53 -26.90 -1.65
C VAL A 230 -7.04 -27.87 -2.72
N PHE A 231 -5.93 -28.55 -2.49
CA PHE A 231 -5.38 -29.54 -3.42
C PHE A 231 -6.13 -30.87 -3.40
N ASN A 232 -6.83 -31.17 -2.32
CA ASN A 232 -7.68 -32.34 -2.16
C ASN A 232 -8.84 -32.05 -1.20
N LYS A 233 -10.05 -31.88 -1.73
CA LYS A 233 -11.25 -31.58 -0.98
C LYS A 233 -11.54 -32.61 0.13
N ASN A 234 -11.25 -33.88 -0.12
CA ASN A 234 -11.54 -34.96 0.83
C ASN A 234 -10.70 -34.90 2.13
N LYS A 235 -9.64 -34.06 2.15
CA LYS A 235 -8.85 -33.80 3.37
C LYS A 235 -9.50 -32.78 4.29
N PHE A 236 -10.56 -32.12 3.86
CA PHE A 236 -11.27 -31.11 4.63
C PHE A 236 -12.68 -31.55 4.95
N LYS A 237 -13.10 -31.42 6.21
CA LYS A 237 -14.50 -31.48 6.57
C LYS A 237 -15.22 -30.22 6.08
N PRO A 238 -16.48 -30.29 5.62
CA PRO A 238 -17.21 -29.13 5.12
C PRO A 238 -17.22 -27.94 6.10
N GLN A 239 -17.37 -28.22 7.39
CA GLN A 239 -17.38 -27.19 8.45
C GLN A 239 -15.99 -26.51 8.61
N THR A 240 -14.91 -27.30 8.55
CA THR A 240 -13.55 -26.76 8.64
C THR A 240 -13.24 -25.86 7.44
N LEU A 241 -13.60 -26.30 6.23
CA LEU A 241 -13.40 -25.49 5.04
C LEU A 241 -14.20 -24.17 5.12
N ARG A 242 -15.46 -24.25 5.54
CA ARG A 242 -16.30 -23.05 5.70
C ARG A 242 -15.70 -22.08 6.73
N HIS A 243 -15.20 -22.59 7.84
CA HIS A 243 -14.54 -21.77 8.87
C HIS A 243 -13.32 -21.04 8.31
N GLU A 244 -12.44 -21.73 7.58
CA GLU A 244 -11.25 -21.12 6.98
C GLU A 244 -11.61 -20.06 5.93
N LEU A 245 -12.64 -20.30 5.12
CA LEU A 245 -13.09 -19.33 4.12
C LEU A 245 -13.79 -18.12 4.75
N THR A 246 -14.52 -18.32 5.85
CA THR A 246 -15.09 -17.20 6.64
C THR A 246 -13.97 -16.33 7.19
N ARG A 247 -12.95 -16.95 7.80
CA ARG A 247 -11.77 -16.23 8.30
C ARG A 247 -11.06 -15.44 7.18
N LEU A 248 -10.84 -16.06 6.03
CA LEU A 248 -10.26 -15.40 4.85
C LEU A 248 -11.06 -14.16 4.44
N GLN A 249 -12.39 -14.28 4.39
CA GLN A 249 -13.28 -13.18 4.02
C GLN A 249 -13.29 -12.06 5.06
N GLU A 250 -13.24 -12.41 6.36
CA GLU A 250 -13.15 -11.43 7.46
C GLU A 250 -11.81 -10.68 7.45
N GLU A 251 -10.71 -11.39 7.22
CA GLU A 251 -9.38 -10.78 7.07
C GLU A 251 -9.32 -9.84 5.85
N CYS A 252 -9.91 -10.25 4.74
CA CYS A 252 -10.03 -9.40 3.55
C CYS A 252 -10.88 -8.15 3.85
N ARG A 253 -12.03 -8.32 4.50
CA ARG A 253 -12.90 -7.20 4.88
C ARG A 253 -12.20 -6.23 5.84
N ALA A 254 -11.45 -6.74 6.81
CA ALA A 254 -10.67 -5.92 7.72
C ALA A 254 -9.57 -5.13 6.99
N PHE A 255 -8.90 -5.77 6.04
CA PHE A 255 -7.91 -5.11 5.18
C PHE A 255 -8.52 -4.00 4.32
N LEU A 256 -9.68 -4.25 3.71
CA LEU A 256 -10.36 -3.26 2.89
C LEU A 256 -10.90 -2.07 3.70
N LYS A 257 -11.30 -2.30 4.96
CA LYS A 257 -11.76 -1.23 5.87
C LYS A 257 -10.68 -0.22 6.26
N ILE A 258 -9.40 -0.60 6.16
CA ILE A 258 -8.28 0.33 6.42
C ILE A 258 -8.31 1.51 5.45
N ASP A 259 -8.94 1.33 4.30
CA ASP A 259 -9.09 2.33 3.25
C ASP A 259 -10.53 2.84 3.10
N ALA A 260 -11.23 3.02 4.21
CA ALA A 260 -12.66 3.35 4.26
C ALA A 260 -13.09 4.57 3.41
N PHE A 261 -12.13 5.38 2.94
CA PHE A 261 -12.41 6.59 2.15
C PHE A 261 -12.30 6.39 0.64
N ALA A 262 -11.87 5.21 0.18
CA ALA A 262 -11.87 4.89 -1.23
C ALA A 262 -13.22 4.29 -1.63
N PRO A 263 -13.89 4.83 -2.64
CA PRO A 263 -15.17 4.29 -3.12
C PRO A 263 -15.11 2.83 -3.53
N SER A 264 -13.94 2.37 -3.99
CA SER A 264 -13.66 1.00 -4.40
C SER A 264 -13.82 -0.04 -3.29
N TYR A 265 -13.79 0.37 -2.02
CA TYR A 265 -13.82 -0.51 -0.87
C TYR A 265 -15.16 -0.56 -0.13
N GLN A 266 -16.19 0.07 -0.68
CA GLN A 266 -17.57 -0.03 -0.16
C GLN A 266 -18.26 -1.34 -0.55
N VAL A 267 -17.65 -2.13 -1.45
CA VAL A 267 -18.19 -3.42 -1.87
C VAL A 267 -17.78 -4.49 -0.86
N ASP A 268 -18.76 -5.16 -0.26
CA ASP A 268 -18.47 -6.31 0.58
C ASP A 268 -17.68 -7.37 -0.21
N PRO A 269 -16.56 -7.89 0.33
CA PRO A 269 -15.76 -8.88 -0.37
C PRO A 269 -16.57 -10.18 -0.55
N TYR A 270 -16.62 -10.67 -1.77
CA TYR A 270 -17.21 -11.96 -2.14
C TYR A 270 -16.09 -12.96 -2.47
N LEU A 271 -16.45 -14.24 -2.48
CA LEU A 271 -15.52 -15.32 -2.77
C LEU A 271 -15.67 -15.82 -4.20
N MET A 272 -14.54 -15.99 -4.87
CA MET A 272 -14.43 -16.57 -6.21
C MET A 272 -13.71 -17.91 -6.12
N VAL A 273 -14.36 -18.95 -6.61
CA VAL A 273 -13.80 -20.31 -6.65
C VAL A 273 -13.25 -20.58 -8.02
N TYR A 274 -11.99 -20.96 -8.12
CA TYR A 274 -11.33 -21.32 -9.37
C TYR A 274 -10.99 -22.81 -9.39
N ALA A 275 -11.28 -23.44 -10.50
CA ALA A 275 -11.00 -24.85 -10.76
C ALA A 275 -10.30 -25.01 -12.10
N ASN A 276 -9.61 -26.13 -12.29
CA ASN A 276 -8.97 -26.50 -13.55
C ASN A 276 -7.99 -25.45 -14.11
N THR A 277 -7.36 -24.66 -13.21
CA THR A 277 -6.31 -23.71 -13.62
C THR A 277 -4.97 -24.41 -13.80
N ALA A 278 -4.10 -23.84 -14.63
CA ALA A 278 -2.78 -24.41 -14.88
C ALA A 278 -1.96 -24.65 -13.60
N PRO A 279 -1.90 -23.72 -12.62
CA PRO A 279 -1.23 -23.96 -11.33
C PRO A 279 -1.83 -25.09 -10.51
N LEU A 280 -3.16 -25.26 -10.50
CA LEU A 280 -3.80 -26.37 -9.78
C LEU A 280 -3.51 -27.74 -10.42
N ASN A 281 -3.53 -27.80 -11.74
CA ASN A 281 -3.21 -29.01 -12.48
C ASN A 281 -1.75 -29.41 -12.27
N GLU A 282 -0.84 -28.43 -12.22
CA GLU A 282 0.57 -28.65 -11.88
C GLU A 282 0.73 -29.16 -10.45
N ALA A 283 0.06 -28.54 -9.49
CA ALA A 283 0.07 -29.00 -8.10
C ALA A 283 -0.39 -30.45 -7.95
N GLN A 284 -1.42 -30.87 -8.69
CA GLN A 284 -1.88 -32.26 -8.71
C GLN A 284 -0.84 -33.21 -9.30
N SER A 285 -0.15 -32.78 -10.37
CA SER A 285 0.94 -33.55 -10.99
C SER A 285 2.09 -33.76 -10.02
N LEU A 286 2.58 -32.67 -9.40
CA LEU A 286 3.65 -32.70 -8.41
C LEU A 286 3.29 -33.61 -7.22
N SER A 287 2.06 -33.49 -6.72
CA SER A 287 1.57 -34.32 -5.62
C SER A 287 1.57 -35.81 -5.95
N LYS A 288 1.17 -36.20 -7.18
CA LYS A 288 1.21 -37.59 -7.62
C LYS A 288 2.62 -38.15 -7.73
N GLN A 289 3.59 -37.28 -7.99
CA GLN A 289 5.03 -37.62 -8.07
C GLN A 289 5.71 -37.59 -6.71
N GLY A 290 5.00 -37.25 -5.62
CA GLY A 290 5.57 -37.11 -4.30
C GLY A 290 6.49 -35.89 -4.14
N GLN A 291 6.38 -34.93 -5.06
CA GLN A 291 7.16 -33.70 -5.01
C GLN A 291 6.51 -32.65 -4.12
N GLU A 292 7.34 -31.77 -3.56
CA GLU A 292 6.86 -30.65 -2.75
C GLU A 292 6.15 -29.63 -3.63
N ILE A 293 4.98 -29.18 -3.18
CA ILE A 293 4.22 -28.13 -3.84
C ILE A 293 4.63 -26.80 -3.24
N LYS A 294 5.38 -26.00 -3.99
CA LYS A 294 5.73 -24.63 -3.63
C LYS A 294 4.87 -23.67 -4.43
N GLN A 295 4.16 -22.82 -3.72
CA GLN A 295 3.38 -21.74 -4.29
C GLN A 295 4.16 -20.44 -4.13
N TYR A 296 4.15 -19.65 -5.17
CA TYR A 296 4.66 -18.28 -5.18
C TYR A 296 3.62 -17.34 -5.79
N ASP A 297 3.43 -16.20 -5.16
CA ASP A 297 2.64 -15.12 -5.73
C ASP A 297 3.61 -14.05 -6.23
N TYR A 298 3.53 -13.77 -7.54
CA TYR A 298 4.29 -12.71 -8.18
C TYR A 298 3.43 -11.48 -8.30
N GLU A 299 3.94 -10.34 -7.90
CA GLU A 299 3.29 -9.06 -8.08
C GLU A 299 4.21 -8.16 -8.90
N LEU A 300 3.78 -7.85 -10.13
CA LEU A 300 4.57 -7.09 -11.08
C LEU A 300 4.03 -5.67 -11.17
N TRP A 301 4.84 -4.71 -10.71
CA TRP A 301 4.46 -3.32 -10.77
C TRP A 301 4.90 -2.69 -12.08
N THR A 302 3.91 -2.29 -12.86
CA THR A 302 4.09 -1.60 -14.13
C THR A 302 3.94 -0.10 -13.95
N PHE A 303 4.81 0.65 -14.60
CA PHE A 303 4.71 2.10 -14.72
C PHE A 303 4.75 2.45 -16.20
N ASN A 304 3.70 3.12 -16.70
CA ASN A 304 3.51 3.41 -18.12
C ASN A 304 3.73 2.16 -19.00
N GLY A 305 3.14 1.05 -18.60
CA GLY A 305 3.18 -0.21 -19.32
C GLY A 305 4.47 -1.02 -19.21
N GLN A 306 5.44 -0.61 -18.41
CA GLN A 306 6.70 -1.33 -18.24
C GLN A 306 6.87 -1.83 -16.81
N VAL A 307 7.18 -3.10 -16.65
CA VAL A 307 7.54 -3.67 -15.34
C VAL A 307 8.83 -3.03 -14.84
N LYS A 308 8.80 -2.49 -13.62
CA LYS A 308 9.97 -1.89 -12.95
C LYS A 308 10.28 -2.52 -11.61
N LEU A 309 9.33 -3.23 -11.03
CA LEU A 309 9.47 -3.90 -9.74
C LEU A 309 8.68 -5.20 -9.77
N VAL A 310 9.31 -6.26 -9.29
CA VAL A 310 8.70 -7.58 -9.11
C VAL A 310 8.82 -7.98 -7.66
N LEU A 311 7.69 -8.19 -6.99
CA LEU A 311 7.62 -8.75 -5.66
C LEU A 311 7.34 -10.24 -5.79
N VAL A 312 8.12 -11.07 -5.13
CA VAL A 312 7.88 -12.51 -5.02
C VAL A 312 7.52 -12.83 -3.59
N HIS A 313 6.24 -13.16 -3.37
CA HIS A 313 5.73 -13.60 -2.10
C HIS A 313 5.95 -15.10 -1.97
N GLY A 314 6.83 -15.47 -1.07
CA GLY A 314 7.21 -16.85 -0.79
C GLY A 314 6.58 -17.42 0.46
N PRO A 315 6.94 -18.66 0.81
CA PRO A 315 6.54 -19.29 2.06
C PRO A 315 6.94 -18.46 3.28
N HIS A 316 6.22 -18.65 4.38
CA HIS A 316 6.48 -17.98 5.68
C HIS A 316 6.47 -16.46 5.65
N GLY A 317 5.77 -15.88 4.66
CA GLY A 317 5.63 -14.42 4.53
C GLY A 317 6.88 -13.71 4.02
N ALA A 318 7.81 -14.44 3.41
CA ALA A 318 8.96 -13.83 2.73
C ALA A 318 8.48 -12.98 1.53
N ILE A 319 9.10 -11.82 1.34
CA ILE A 319 8.88 -10.96 0.18
C ILE A 319 10.23 -10.54 -0.36
N THR A 320 10.53 -10.99 -1.56
CA THR A 320 11.80 -10.70 -2.23
C THR A 320 11.56 -9.82 -3.44
N LEU A 321 12.36 -8.79 -3.60
CA LEU A 321 12.20 -7.80 -4.64
C LEU A 321 13.24 -7.99 -5.73
N PHE A 322 12.75 -7.99 -6.97
CA PHE A 322 13.58 -8.10 -8.17
C PHE A 322 13.29 -6.96 -9.14
N ASP A 323 14.25 -6.66 -9.99
CA ASP A 323 14.00 -5.85 -11.17
C ASP A 323 13.35 -6.68 -12.31
N ARG A 324 13.12 -6.02 -13.45
CA ARG A 324 12.56 -6.63 -14.66
C ARG A 324 13.36 -7.82 -15.20
N ASP A 325 14.66 -7.86 -14.95
CA ASP A 325 15.57 -8.88 -15.46
C ASP A 325 15.84 -10.00 -14.44
N PHE A 326 15.11 -9.98 -13.31
CA PHE A 326 15.27 -10.88 -12.16
C PHE A 326 16.56 -10.67 -11.37
N ASN A 327 17.13 -9.47 -11.38
CA ASN A 327 18.23 -9.14 -10.47
C ASN A 327 17.66 -8.79 -9.09
N LEU A 328 18.21 -9.38 -8.05
CA LEU A 328 17.82 -9.11 -6.65
C LEU A 328 18.06 -7.63 -6.33
N LEU A 329 17.04 -6.97 -5.78
CA LEU A 329 17.14 -5.58 -5.38
C LEU A 329 17.59 -5.48 -3.91
N PRO A 330 18.54 -4.59 -3.60
CA PRO A 330 19.09 -4.44 -2.25
C PRO A 330 18.16 -3.61 -1.34
N THR A 331 16.89 -3.94 -1.34
CA THR A 331 15.87 -3.25 -0.55
C THR A 331 14.80 -4.23 -0.09
N ALA A 332 14.10 -3.85 0.97
CA ALA A 332 12.97 -4.59 1.49
C ALA A 332 11.73 -3.71 1.50
N ILE A 333 10.57 -4.34 1.40
CA ILE A 333 9.28 -3.68 1.50
C ILE A 333 8.57 -4.08 2.80
N SER A 334 7.87 -3.14 3.40
CA SER A 334 6.98 -3.39 4.53
C SER A 334 5.61 -2.79 4.25
N PHE A 335 4.56 -3.48 4.67
CA PHE A 335 3.16 -3.05 4.50
C PHE A 335 2.46 -2.79 5.84
N ASP A 336 3.19 -3.00 6.95
CA ASP A 336 2.66 -2.84 8.29
C ASP A 336 3.78 -2.55 9.30
N GLU A 337 3.39 -2.31 10.53
CA GLU A 337 4.28 -1.99 11.66
C GLU A 337 5.22 -3.15 12.06
N ARG A 338 4.98 -4.36 11.56
CA ARG A 338 5.82 -5.54 11.87
C ARG A 338 7.18 -5.49 11.19
N GLY A 339 7.43 -4.44 10.40
CA GLY A 339 8.71 -4.19 9.76
C GLY A 339 8.92 -4.94 8.45
N SER A 340 10.18 -4.94 7.98
CA SER A 340 10.56 -5.57 6.72
C SER A 340 10.35 -7.07 6.75
N ARG A 341 9.80 -7.61 5.67
CA ARG A 341 9.59 -9.05 5.50
C ARG A 341 10.91 -9.77 5.26
N PRO A 342 11.02 -11.05 5.65
CA PRO A 342 12.17 -11.86 5.29
C PRO A 342 12.40 -11.87 3.77
N ILE A 343 13.66 -11.91 3.36
CA ILE A 343 14.07 -12.00 1.95
C ILE A 343 14.56 -13.42 1.70
N ASP A 344 14.07 -14.06 0.63
CA ASP A 344 14.60 -15.33 0.15
C ASP A 344 15.58 -15.08 -1.01
N ALA A 345 16.86 -14.94 -0.69
CA ALA A 345 17.91 -14.74 -1.69
C ALA A 345 18.25 -16.00 -2.50
N SER A 346 17.66 -17.16 -2.18
CA SER A 346 17.88 -18.42 -2.90
C SER A 346 16.98 -18.58 -4.12
N LEU A 347 16.04 -17.67 -4.34
CA LEU A 347 15.13 -17.71 -5.49
C LEU A 347 15.90 -17.60 -6.79
N THR A 348 15.60 -18.50 -7.71
CA THR A 348 16.16 -18.54 -9.07
C THR A 348 15.11 -18.09 -10.08
N LYS A 349 15.54 -17.48 -11.18
CA LYS A 349 14.66 -17.07 -12.28
C LYS A 349 13.92 -18.27 -12.84
N PRO A 350 12.57 -18.31 -12.75
CA PRO A 350 11.81 -19.43 -13.33
C PRO A 350 11.75 -19.34 -14.85
N ASP A 351 11.60 -20.49 -15.52
CA ASP A 351 11.55 -20.56 -16.98
C ASP A 351 10.42 -19.73 -17.60
N PHE A 352 9.32 -19.58 -16.89
CA PHE A 352 8.17 -18.78 -17.35
C PHE A 352 8.34 -17.27 -17.13
N PHE A 353 9.41 -16.80 -16.50
CA PHE A 353 9.54 -15.40 -16.06
C PHE A 353 9.41 -14.39 -17.21
N ASP A 354 10.04 -14.66 -18.35
CA ASP A 354 9.96 -13.74 -19.51
C ASP A 354 8.53 -13.69 -20.09
N SER A 355 7.78 -14.78 -20.01
CA SER A 355 6.36 -14.80 -20.36
C SER A 355 5.50 -14.03 -19.34
N LEU A 356 5.85 -14.15 -18.05
CA LEU A 356 5.21 -13.42 -16.96
C LEU A 356 5.34 -11.90 -17.15
N ILE A 357 6.57 -11.42 -17.43
CA ILE A 357 6.85 -10.00 -17.74
C ILE A 357 6.01 -9.52 -18.91
N LYS A 358 5.99 -10.28 -20.02
CA LYS A 358 5.20 -9.91 -21.21
C LYS A 358 3.71 -9.80 -20.92
N SER A 359 3.16 -10.74 -20.15
CA SER A 359 1.75 -10.70 -19.75
C SER A 359 1.45 -9.48 -18.90
N ALA A 360 2.31 -9.15 -17.94
CA ALA A 360 2.13 -7.98 -17.08
C ALA A 360 2.23 -6.66 -17.86
N GLU A 361 3.22 -6.54 -18.75
CA GLU A 361 3.39 -5.35 -19.59
C GLU A 361 2.23 -5.16 -20.59
N LEU A 362 1.69 -6.27 -21.11
CA LEU A 362 0.53 -6.23 -21.99
C LEU A 362 -0.71 -5.71 -21.24
N VAL A 363 -0.98 -6.23 -20.05
CA VAL A 363 -2.12 -5.83 -19.23
C VAL A 363 -1.95 -4.40 -18.70
N GLY A 364 -0.74 -4.01 -18.31
CA GLY A 364 -0.43 -2.68 -17.78
C GLY A 364 -0.24 -1.59 -18.84
N LYS A 365 -0.34 -1.91 -20.14
CA LYS A 365 0.08 -1.06 -21.26
C LYS A 365 -0.49 0.36 -21.22
N ASP A 366 -1.78 0.49 -20.94
CA ASP A 366 -2.49 1.76 -20.97
C ASP A 366 -2.74 2.32 -19.55
N LEU A 367 -2.13 1.70 -18.54
CA LEU A 367 -2.25 2.11 -17.14
C LEU A 367 -1.02 2.92 -16.70
N PRO A 368 -1.22 4.07 -16.06
CA PRO A 368 -0.10 4.87 -15.56
C PRO A 368 0.70 4.13 -14.49
N CYS A 369 0.02 3.39 -13.63
CA CYS A 369 0.60 2.54 -12.59
C CYS A 369 -0.36 1.38 -12.31
N ALA A 370 0.16 0.16 -12.27
CA ALA A 370 -0.63 -1.00 -11.84
C ALA A 370 0.26 -2.08 -11.21
N ALA A 371 -0.32 -2.85 -10.30
CA ALA A 371 0.24 -4.12 -9.85
C ALA A 371 -0.54 -5.26 -10.48
N ILE A 372 0.14 -6.10 -11.25
CA ILE A 372 -0.42 -7.30 -11.86
C ILE A 372 0.01 -8.50 -11.02
N SER A 373 -0.96 -9.13 -10.35
CA SER A 373 -0.74 -10.28 -9.50
C SER A 373 -0.83 -11.57 -10.33
N CYS A 374 0.11 -12.46 -10.11
CA CYS A 374 0.17 -13.76 -10.78
C CYS A 374 0.47 -14.85 -9.76
N LEU A 375 -0.36 -15.88 -9.76
CA LEU A 375 -0.18 -17.06 -8.95
C LEU A 375 0.62 -18.10 -9.73
N ALA A 376 1.67 -18.65 -9.12
CA ALA A 376 2.50 -19.68 -9.72
C ALA A 376 2.68 -20.91 -8.83
N ILE A 377 2.64 -22.11 -9.44
CA ILE A 377 2.98 -23.38 -8.83
C ILE A 377 3.83 -24.17 -9.83
N GLY A 378 5.01 -24.63 -9.38
CA GLY A 378 5.94 -25.30 -10.27
C GLY A 378 6.33 -24.40 -11.43
N ASN A 379 6.11 -24.87 -12.64
CA ASN A 379 6.44 -24.11 -13.86
C ASN A 379 5.19 -23.55 -14.58
N LYS A 380 4.09 -23.35 -13.84
CA LYS A 380 2.81 -22.82 -14.35
C LYS A 380 2.38 -21.59 -13.56
N TYR A 381 1.84 -20.59 -14.26
CA TYR A 381 1.27 -19.41 -13.63
C TYR A 381 -0.06 -19.00 -14.27
N THR A 382 -0.78 -18.14 -13.57
CA THR A 382 -2.02 -17.51 -14.05
C THR A 382 -2.10 -16.08 -13.51
N VAL A 383 -2.70 -15.17 -14.26
CA VAL A 383 -2.97 -13.80 -13.80
C VAL A 383 -4.16 -13.85 -12.83
N SER A 384 -3.90 -13.53 -11.58
CA SER A 384 -4.87 -13.61 -10.49
C SER A 384 -5.44 -12.26 -10.07
N GLY A 385 -4.80 -11.14 -10.42
CA GLY A 385 -5.27 -9.83 -10.04
C GLY A 385 -4.69 -8.70 -10.86
N VAL A 386 -5.42 -7.59 -10.90
CA VAL A 386 -4.93 -6.30 -11.38
C VAL A 386 -5.37 -5.24 -10.38
N GLN A 387 -4.44 -4.46 -9.89
CA GLN A 387 -4.66 -3.40 -8.92
C GLN A 387 -4.09 -2.09 -9.45
N LEU A 388 -4.93 -1.06 -9.56
CA LEU A 388 -4.52 0.22 -10.14
C LEU A 388 -3.58 1.01 -9.23
N TYR A 389 -3.76 0.92 -7.93
CA TYR A 389 -2.96 1.63 -6.93
C TYR A 389 -2.29 0.63 -6.00
N PRO A 390 -1.07 0.15 -6.32
CA PRO A 390 -0.39 -0.84 -5.49
C PRO A 390 -0.40 -0.44 -4.02
N TYR A 391 -1.04 -1.27 -3.19
CA TYR A 391 -1.22 -1.03 -1.75
C TYR A 391 -1.72 0.38 -1.39
N ASN A 392 -2.41 1.05 -2.33
CA ASN A 392 -2.92 2.42 -2.16
C ASN A 392 -1.84 3.47 -1.86
N GLY A 393 -0.59 3.19 -2.21
CA GLY A 393 0.56 3.99 -1.83
C GLY A 393 1.03 3.78 -0.38
N ILE A 394 0.36 2.89 0.37
CA ILE A 394 0.64 2.65 1.80
C ILE A 394 1.59 1.46 1.93
N PHE A 395 2.87 1.72 1.77
CA PHE A 395 3.96 0.76 1.97
C PHE A 395 5.26 1.49 2.29
N LEU A 396 6.20 0.80 2.93
CA LEU A 396 7.51 1.35 3.25
C LEU A 396 8.57 0.75 2.33
N LEU A 397 9.28 1.61 1.62
CA LEU A 397 10.52 1.33 0.91
C LEU A 397 11.60 2.29 1.41
N THR A 398 12.87 1.94 1.27
CA THR A 398 13.93 2.92 1.55
C THR A 398 13.76 4.16 0.65
N ASN A 399 13.86 5.35 1.24
CA ASN A 399 13.59 6.61 0.53
C ASN A 399 14.38 6.76 -0.78
N GLY A 400 15.65 6.37 -0.80
CA GLY A 400 16.47 6.43 -2.01
C GLY A 400 15.96 5.52 -3.13
N PHE A 401 15.49 4.32 -2.77
CA PHE A 401 14.94 3.39 -3.75
C PHE A 401 13.55 3.82 -4.23
N SER A 402 12.70 4.30 -3.32
CA SER A 402 11.39 4.83 -3.65
C SER A 402 11.46 6.01 -4.62
N ARG A 403 12.40 6.94 -4.40
CA ARG A 403 12.65 8.06 -5.32
C ARG A 403 13.15 7.59 -6.69
N LYS A 404 14.02 6.58 -6.73
CA LYS A 404 14.50 6.00 -8.00
C LYS A 404 13.36 5.40 -8.80
N LEU A 405 12.50 4.60 -8.17
CA LEU A 405 11.31 4.04 -8.81
C LEU A 405 10.33 5.13 -9.25
N SER A 406 10.13 6.14 -8.43
CA SER A 406 9.30 7.31 -8.74
C SER A 406 9.70 8.00 -10.04
N GLY A 407 10.99 8.01 -10.40
CA GLY A 407 11.47 8.56 -11.66
C GLY A 407 10.93 7.85 -12.91
N HIS A 408 10.46 6.61 -12.79
CA HIS A 408 9.85 5.86 -13.90
C HIS A 408 8.35 6.12 -14.06
N PHE A 409 7.73 6.84 -13.13
CA PHE A 409 6.30 7.10 -13.09
C PHE A 409 6.04 8.60 -13.21
N GLN A 410 5.33 9.02 -14.27
CA GLN A 410 4.86 10.39 -14.45
C GLN A 410 3.37 10.45 -14.15
N LEU A 411 2.99 11.38 -13.28
CA LEU A 411 1.57 11.66 -13.04
C LEU A 411 0.96 12.25 -14.31
N PRO A 412 -0.30 11.90 -14.65
CA PRO A 412 -1.03 12.56 -15.72
C PRO A 412 -1.09 14.07 -15.49
N THR A 413 -0.89 14.86 -16.55
CA THR A 413 -0.81 16.34 -16.49
C THR A 413 -2.10 17.02 -15.98
N ALA A 414 -3.22 16.33 -15.96
CA ALA A 414 -4.49 16.85 -15.43
C ALA A 414 -4.50 17.02 -13.89
N HIS A 415 -3.47 16.55 -13.19
CA HIS A 415 -3.37 16.59 -11.74
C HIS A 415 -2.53 17.75 -11.19
N LEU A 416 -2.00 18.62 -12.06
CA LEU A 416 -1.11 19.72 -11.68
C LEU A 416 -1.76 21.11 -11.83
N ASN A 417 -3.08 21.19 -12.10
CA ASN A 417 -3.82 22.46 -12.24
C ASN A 417 -4.83 22.65 -11.13
#